data_1477c2dcfe125ef7fd8d3d89808621a0
#
_entry.id   1477c2dcfe125ef7fd8d3d89808621a0
#
_cell.length_a   1.000
_cell.length_b   1.000
_cell.length_c   1.000
_cell.angle_alpha   90.00
_cell.angle_beta   90.00
_cell.angle_gamma   90.00
#
_symmetry.space_group_name_H-M   'P 1'
#
loop_
_entity.id
_entity.type
_entity.pdbx_description
1 polymer ?
#
loop_
_entity_poly.entity_id
_entity_poly.type
_entity_poly.pdbx_seq_one_letter_code
_entity_poly.pdbx_strand_id
1 'polypeptide(L)'
;MKELLIACLSATLLCGAIAETIPEPGAADARIRVVTYNPRNVVRLNTFFGVSTHIKFSETEQIKDVAVGDDLAWKVIPRGNNMFIKPTAKEGDTNITVVTNKRIYQFVAVVLNEKNQKAAWANRDLIYSLSFRYSDDDDANANARAKAEADKLKREDIKNRLTRA
;
A
#
# COMPACT_ATOMS: atom_id res chain seq x y z
N MET A 1 -41.98 -11.29 -49.27
CA MET A 1 -41.84 -10.77 -47.90
C MET A 1 -40.40 -11.07 -47.45
N LYS A 2 -39.57 -10.02 -47.42
CA LYS A 2 -38.14 -10.12 -47.11
C LYS A 2 -37.98 -9.63 -45.69
N GLU A 3 -37.66 -10.52 -44.78
CA GLU A 3 -37.31 -10.21 -43.37
C GLU A 3 -35.91 -9.61 -43.34
N LEU A 4 -35.83 -8.35 -42.97
CA LEU A 4 -34.58 -7.61 -42.80
C LEU A 4 -34.07 -7.84 -41.37
N LEU A 5 -33.14 -8.75 -41.17
CA LEU A 5 -32.45 -8.96 -39.91
C LEU A 5 -31.43 -7.83 -39.70
N ILE A 6 -31.78 -6.89 -38.84
CA ILE A 6 -30.88 -5.84 -38.35
C ILE A 6 -30.10 -6.44 -37.22
N ALA A 7 -28.86 -6.82 -37.48
CA ALA A 7 -27.87 -7.20 -36.47
C ALA A 7 -27.35 -5.92 -35.77
N CYS A 8 -27.88 -5.59 -34.60
CA CYS A 8 -27.29 -4.57 -33.74
C CYS A 8 -25.97 -5.06 -33.17
N LEU A 9 -24.87 -4.64 -33.79
CA LEU A 9 -23.53 -4.82 -33.28
C LEU A 9 -23.31 -3.81 -32.12
N SER A 10 -23.62 -4.23 -30.90
CA SER A 10 -23.33 -3.44 -29.70
C SER A 10 -21.82 -3.48 -29.43
N ALA A 11 -21.12 -2.44 -29.89
CA ALA A 11 -19.75 -2.17 -29.51
C ALA A 11 -19.71 -1.75 -28.02
N THR A 12 -19.43 -2.68 -27.13
CA THR A 12 -19.09 -2.36 -25.74
C THR A 12 -17.75 -1.65 -25.74
N LEU A 13 -17.76 -0.31 -25.59
CA LEU A 13 -16.56 0.44 -25.24
C LEU A 13 -16.10 -0.06 -23.86
N LEU A 14 -15.03 -0.85 -23.82
CA LEU A 14 -14.25 -1.05 -22.60
C LEU A 14 -13.60 0.29 -22.26
N CYS A 15 -14.31 1.12 -21.50
CA CYS A 15 -13.70 2.25 -20.81
C CYS A 15 -12.76 1.66 -19.76
N GLY A 16 -11.45 1.65 -20.02
CA GLY A 16 -10.44 1.25 -19.06
C GLY A 16 -10.60 2.14 -17.83
N ALA A 17 -11.20 1.61 -16.76
CA ALA A 17 -11.29 2.32 -15.50
C ALA A 17 -9.86 2.54 -14.97
N ILE A 18 -9.47 3.80 -14.82
CA ILE A 18 -8.28 4.18 -14.05
C ILE A 18 -8.67 3.92 -12.60
N ALA A 19 -8.35 2.73 -12.09
CA ALA A 19 -8.70 2.33 -10.73
C ALA A 19 -7.49 2.55 -9.83
N GLU A 20 -7.61 3.51 -8.90
CA GLU A 20 -6.67 3.64 -7.79
C GLU A 20 -6.83 2.44 -6.85
N THR A 21 -5.73 1.95 -6.30
CA THR A 21 -5.77 0.88 -5.31
C THR A 21 -6.13 1.46 -3.95
N ILE A 22 -7.28 1.02 -3.43
CA ILE A 22 -7.74 1.40 -2.08
C ILE A 22 -7.14 0.39 -1.08
N PRO A 23 -6.34 0.84 -0.09
CA PRO A 23 -5.76 -0.05 0.90
C PRO A 23 -6.81 -0.75 1.77
N GLU A 24 -6.55 -2.01 2.13
CA GLU A 24 -7.43 -2.82 2.96
C GLU A 24 -7.48 -2.30 4.40
N PRO A 25 -8.67 -2.22 5.02
CA PRO A 25 -8.81 -1.78 6.40
C PRO A 25 -8.29 -2.85 7.38
N GLY A 26 -7.65 -2.40 8.45
CA GLY A 26 -7.25 -3.26 9.55
C GLY A 26 -8.46 -3.82 10.33
N ALA A 27 -8.30 -5.00 10.92
CA ALA A 27 -9.38 -5.68 11.64
C ALA A 27 -9.78 -4.95 12.93
N ALA A 28 -8.83 -4.35 13.65
CA ALA A 28 -9.09 -3.64 14.91
C ALA A 28 -9.49 -2.18 14.66
N ASP A 29 -8.83 -1.49 13.75
CA ASP A 29 -9.14 -0.11 13.37
C ASP A 29 -9.01 0.04 11.85
N ALA A 30 -10.10 0.44 11.20
CA ALA A 30 -10.16 0.59 9.75
C ALA A 30 -9.21 1.65 9.18
N ARG A 31 -8.72 2.57 10.01
CA ARG A 31 -7.78 3.64 9.62
C ARG A 31 -6.32 3.19 9.60
N ILE A 32 -6.03 2.03 10.16
CA ILE A 32 -4.73 1.34 10.03
C ILE A 32 -4.86 0.39 8.85
N ARG A 33 -4.17 0.69 7.77
CA ARG A 33 -4.39 0.03 6.49
C ARG A 33 -3.17 -0.74 6.00
N VAL A 34 -3.43 -1.69 5.13
CA VAL A 34 -2.41 -2.47 4.47
C VAL A 34 -2.73 -2.61 2.98
N VAL A 35 -1.70 -2.67 2.15
CA VAL A 35 -1.83 -2.91 0.70
C VAL A 35 -0.70 -3.80 0.21
N THR A 36 -0.99 -4.70 -0.73
CA THR A 36 0.06 -5.47 -1.41
C THR A 36 0.78 -4.59 -2.41
N TYR A 37 2.10 -4.56 -2.34
CA TYR A 37 2.92 -3.80 -3.29
C TYR A 37 2.76 -4.34 -4.71
N ASN A 38 2.54 -3.43 -5.65
CA ASN A 38 2.60 -3.68 -7.07
C ASN A 38 3.17 -2.43 -7.75
N PRO A 39 4.24 -2.54 -8.56
CA PRO A 39 4.89 -1.38 -9.18
C PRO A 39 4.01 -0.64 -10.21
N ARG A 40 2.87 -1.22 -10.60
CA ARG A 40 1.92 -0.62 -11.55
C ARG A 40 0.72 0.03 -10.87
N ASN A 41 0.63 -0.04 -9.55
CA ASN A 41 -0.49 0.53 -8.81
C ASN A 41 -0.22 1.97 -8.39
N VAL A 42 -1.28 2.78 -8.43
CA VAL A 42 -1.36 4.05 -7.73
C VAL A 42 -2.20 3.82 -6.47
N VAL A 43 -1.64 4.06 -5.30
CA VAL A 43 -2.29 3.82 -4.02
C VAL A 43 -2.97 5.10 -3.54
N ARG A 44 -4.27 5.03 -3.23
CA ARG A 44 -5.04 6.16 -2.72
C ARG A 44 -4.78 6.35 -1.22
N LEU A 45 -4.47 7.58 -0.82
CA LEU A 45 -4.28 8.01 0.56
C LEU A 45 -5.37 9.01 0.93
N ASN A 46 -6.36 8.59 1.67
CA ASN A 46 -7.37 9.48 2.23
C ASN A 46 -6.85 10.13 3.50
N THR A 47 -6.67 11.42 3.46
CA THR A 47 -6.12 12.24 4.56
C THR A 47 -7.11 13.31 5.01
N PHE A 48 -6.77 14.06 6.04
CA PHE A 48 -7.57 15.20 6.47
C PHE A 48 -6.69 16.34 6.99
N PHE A 49 -7.13 17.57 6.76
CA PHE A 49 -6.41 18.76 7.21
C PHE A 49 -6.06 18.68 8.71
N GLY A 50 -4.78 18.88 9.01
CA GLY A 50 -4.30 18.83 10.39
C GLY A 50 -4.04 17.43 10.96
N VAL A 51 -4.36 16.35 10.21
CA VAL A 51 -4.05 14.96 10.58
C VAL A 51 -2.81 14.50 9.85
N SER A 52 -1.92 13.80 10.54
CA SER A 52 -0.74 13.17 9.95
C SER A 52 -1.03 11.73 9.61
N THR A 53 -0.70 11.32 8.38
CA THR A 53 -0.73 9.94 7.92
C THR A 53 0.69 9.38 7.90
N HIS A 54 0.89 8.23 8.53
CA HIS A 54 2.14 7.49 8.54
C HIS A 54 2.15 6.44 7.43
N ILE A 55 3.23 6.35 6.67
CA ILE A 55 3.43 5.33 5.64
C ILE A 55 4.72 4.59 5.98
N LYS A 56 4.61 3.27 6.16
CA LYS A 56 5.74 2.38 6.48
C LYS A 56 6.06 1.50 5.28
N PHE A 57 7.28 1.62 4.76
CA PHE A 57 7.86 0.74 3.74
C PHE A 57 8.53 -0.47 4.38
N SER A 58 9.07 -1.39 3.57
CA SER A 58 9.83 -2.56 4.07
C SER A 58 10.97 -2.11 5.01
N GLU A 59 11.26 -2.92 6.02
CA GLU A 59 12.35 -2.64 6.97
C GLU A 59 13.72 -2.63 6.31
N THR A 60 13.83 -3.27 5.14
CA THR A 60 15.06 -3.30 4.35
C THR A 60 15.16 -2.16 3.32
N GLU A 61 14.18 -1.26 3.29
CA GLU A 61 14.15 -0.11 2.40
C GLU A 61 14.57 1.18 3.09
N GLN A 62 15.12 2.08 2.29
CA GLN A 62 15.42 3.46 2.68
C GLN A 62 14.93 4.39 1.60
N ILE A 63 14.17 5.39 1.97
CA ILE A 63 13.72 6.45 1.06
C ILE A 63 14.94 7.22 0.58
N LYS A 64 15.05 7.38 -0.73
CA LYS A 64 16.11 8.13 -1.42
C LYS A 64 15.61 9.48 -1.91
N ASP A 65 14.35 9.49 -2.40
CA ASP A 65 13.77 10.71 -2.95
C ASP A 65 12.25 10.69 -2.80
N VAL A 66 11.64 11.88 -2.71
CA VAL A 66 10.20 12.08 -2.67
C VAL A 66 9.83 13.30 -3.52
N ALA A 67 8.99 13.07 -4.53
CA ALA A 67 8.41 14.13 -5.34
C ALA A 67 6.93 14.31 -4.99
N VAL A 68 6.50 15.53 -4.80
CA VAL A 68 5.12 15.92 -4.47
C VAL A 68 4.66 16.93 -5.52
N GLY A 69 3.46 16.73 -6.07
CA GLY A 69 2.92 17.61 -7.10
C GLY A 69 2.59 19.01 -6.57
N ASP A 70 1.96 19.09 -5.40
CA ASP A 70 1.66 20.36 -4.70
C ASP A 70 2.40 20.39 -3.35
N ASP A 71 3.61 20.88 -3.34
CA ASP A 71 4.46 20.99 -2.16
C ASP A 71 4.05 22.12 -1.19
N LEU A 72 3.24 23.07 -1.65
CA LEU A 72 2.70 24.13 -0.80
C LEU A 72 1.55 23.64 0.07
N ALA A 73 0.70 22.76 -0.49
CA ALA A 73 -0.45 22.20 0.23
C ALA A 73 -0.11 20.98 1.10
N TRP A 74 1.13 20.48 1.04
CA TRP A 74 1.52 19.26 1.73
C TRP A 74 2.85 19.38 2.47
N LYS A 75 2.86 18.90 3.70
CA LYS A 75 4.10 18.65 4.45
C LYS A 75 4.43 17.16 4.38
N VAL A 76 5.58 16.83 3.80
CA VAL A 76 6.07 15.45 3.67
C VAL A 76 7.41 15.32 4.39
N ILE A 77 7.55 14.31 5.24
CA ILE A 77 8.74 14.10 6.09
C ILE A 77 9.18 12.65 5.93
N PRO A 78 10.17 12.35 5.07
CA PRO A 78 10.79 11.03 4.99
C PRO A 78 11.76 10.79 6.16
N ARG A 79 11.76 9.56 6.73
CA ARG A 79 12.70 9.13 7.77
C ARG A 79 13.01 7.63 7.63
N GLY A 80 14.14 7.31 7.01
CA GLY A 80 14.53 5.91 6.79
C GLY A 80 13.52 5.19 5.89
N ASN A 81 12.83 4.20 6.42
CA ASN A 81 11.75 3.48 5.76
C ASN A 81 10.35 3.98 6.15
N ASN A 82 10.26 5.12 6.79
CA ASN A 82 9.00 5.73 7.20
C ASN A 82 8.82 7.08 6.50
N MET A 83 7.58 7.41 6.17
CA MET A 83 7.20 8.71 5.66
C MET A 83 5.96 9.21 6.40
N PHE A 84 5.96 10.49 6.77
CA PHE A 84 4.80 11.15 7.35
C PHE A 84 4.32 12.22 6.39
N ILE A 85 3.04 12.20 6.08
CA ILE A 85 2.41 13.20 5.23
C ILE A 85 1.30 13.92 6.00
N LYS A 86 1.13 15.19 5.74
CA LYS A 86 0.10 16.00 6.36
C LYS A 86 -0.34 17.10 5.40
N PRO A 87 -1.64 17.20 5.05
CA PRO A 87 -2.13 18.35 4.30
C PRO A 87 -2.08 19.60 5.17
N THR A 88 -1.58 20.69 4.61
CA THR A 88 -1.50 22.03 5.21
C THR A 88 -2.64 22.93 4.76
N ALA A 89 -3.38 22.50 3.72
CA ALA A 89 -4.59 23.13 3.21
C ALA A 89 -5.80 22.20 3.38
N LYS A 90 -7.00 22.76 3.33
CA LYS A 90 -8.26 22.00 3.40
C LYS A 90 -8.63 21.33 2.08
N GLU A 91 -8.06 21.80 1.00
CA GLU A 91 -8.20 21.31 -0.36
C GLU A 91 -6.79 21.23 -0.97
N GLY A 92 -6.59 20.36 -1.95
CA GLY A 92 -5.30 20.23 -2.61
C GLY A 92 -4.90 18.77 -2.79
N ASP A 93 -5.75 17.99 -3.47
CA ASP A 93 -5.41 16.63 -3.86
C ASP A 93 -4.14 16.66 -4.73
N THR A 94 -3.23 15.73 -4.48
CA THR A 94 -1.94 15.70 -5.17
C THR A 94 -1.46 14.28 -5.41
N ASN A 95 -0.46 14.14 -6.29
CA ASN A 95 0.29 12.90 -6.41
C ASN A 95 1.60 12.97 -5.59
N ILE A 96 2.03 11.82 -5.09
CA ILE A 96 3.31 11.67 -4.40
C ILE A 96 4.02 10.46 -4.99
N THR A 97 5.27 10.66 -5.43
CA THR A 97 6.16 9.59 -5.87
C THR A 97 7.26 9.40 -4.82
N VAL A 98 7.44 8.18 -4.35
CA VAL A 98 8.52 7.82 -3.42
C VAL A 98 9.46 6.85 -4.08
N VAL A 99 10.74 7.19 -4.11
CA VAL A 99 11.81 6.35 -4.60
C VAL A 99 12.61 5.83 -3.40
N THR A 100 12.68 4.51 -3.25
CA THR A 100 13.54 3.87 -2.26
C THR A 100 14.78 3.25 -2.93
N ASN A 101 15.64 2.64 -2.16
CA ASN A 101 16.76 1.86 -2.68
C ASN A 101 16.36 0.55 -3.39
N LYS A 102 15.07 0.15 -3.33
CA LYS A 102 14.57 -1.10 -3.93
C LYS A 102 13.38 -0.91 -4.87
N ARG A 103 12.47 0.02 -4.56
CA ARG A 103 11.16 0.13 -5.20
C ARG A 103 10.76 1.57 -5.43
N ILE A 104 9.78 1.77 -6.32
CA ILE A 104 9.11 3.05 -6.55
C ILE A 104 7.64 2.89 -6.17
N TYR A 105 7.11 3.86 -5.47
CA TYR A 105 5.72 3.90 -5.02
C TYR A 105 5.02 5.13 -5.59
N GLN A 106 3.81 4.92 -6.08
CA GLN A 106 2.96 5.99 -6.60
C GLN A 106 1.73 6.13 -5.71
N PHE A 107 1.47 7.35 -5.28
CA PHE A 107 0.31 7.68 -4.47
C PHE A 107 -0.50 8.80 -5.11
N VAL A 108 -1.80 8.74 -4.86
CA VAL A 108 -2.68 9.90 -4.93
C VAL A 108 -3.09 10.21 -3.48
N ALA A 109 -2.79 11.42 -3.02
CA ALA A 109 -3.14 11.90 -1.69
C ALA A 109 -4.35 12.82 -1.81
N VAL A 110 -5.44 12.47 -1.12
CA VAL A 110 -6.72 13.17 -1.18
C VAL A 110 -7.04 13.75 0.18
N VAL A 111 -7.48 15.01 0.21
CA VAL A 111 -7.95 15.67 1.43
C VAL A 111 -9.47 15.46 1.54
N LEU A 112 -9.89 14.68 2.55
CA LEU A 112 -11.31 14.43 2.78
C LEU A 112 -12.04 15.73 3.15
N ASN A 113 -13.18 15.96 2.49
CA ASN A 113 -14.04 17.10 2.77
C ASN A 113 -15.04 16.75 3.90
N GLU A 114 -14.61 16.90 5.15
CA GLU A 114 -15.42 16.65 6.32
C GLU A 114 -15.80 17.96 7.03
N LYS A 115 -16.99 18.01 7.62
CA LYS A 115 -17.53 19.19 8.27
C LYS A 115 -16.64 19.73 9.38
N ASN A 116 -15.97 18.85 10.11
CA ASN A 116 -15.06 19.18 11.20
C ASN A 116 -14.14 18.01 11.55
N GLN A 117 -13.18 18.23 12.41
CA GLN A 117 -12.18 17.25 12.83
C GLN A 117 -12.79 16.00 13.50
N LYS A 118 -13.89 16.15 14.26
CA LYS A 118 -14.58 15.03 14.91
C LYS A 118 -15.20 14.10 13.88
N ALA A 119 -15.83 14.65 12.83
CA ALA A 119 -16.38 13.88 11.72
C ALA A 119 -15.26 13.15 10.95
N ALA A 120 -14.15 13.83 10.66
CA ALA A 120 -13.00 13.23 10.00
C ALA A 120 -12.40 12.07 10.81
N TRP A 121 -12.29 12.21 12.14
CA TRP A 121 -11.80 11.12 12.99
C TRP A 121 -12.75 9.93 13.08
N ALA A 122 -14.04 10.15 12.90
CA ALA A 122 -15.03 9.08 12.82
C ALA A 122 -15.09 8.43 11.45
N ASN A 123 -14.53 9.05 10.42
CA ASN A 123 -14.52 8.52 9.07
C ASN A 123 -13.55 7.33 8.97
N ARG A 124 -14.10 6.18 8.62
CA ARG A 124 -13.34 4.93 8.48
C ARG A 124 -12.42 4.92 7.26
N ASP A 125 -12.62 5.83 6.30
CA ASP A 125 -11.80 5.96 5.10
C ASP A 125 -10.56 6.83 5.33
N LEU A 126 -10.51 7.61 6.41
CA LEU A 126 -9.31 8.33 6.82
C LEU A 126 -8.19 7.34 7.13
N ILE A 127 -6.99 7.58 6.63
CA ILE A 127 -5.84 6.72 6.85
C ILE A 127 -4.90 7.34 7.88
N TYR A 128 -4.71 6.67 9.02
CA TYR A 128 -3.70 7.03 10.00
C TYR A 128 -2.36 6.38 9.71
N SER A 129 -2.40 5.13 9.27
CA SER A 129 -1.19 4.38 8.94
C SER A 129 -1.44 3.46 7.76
N LEU A 130 -0.46 3.40 6.87
CA LEU A 130 -0.40 2.48 5.74
C LEU A 130 0.89 1.67 5.83
N SER A 131 0.79 0.37 5.66
CA SER A 131 1.93 -0.53 5.47
C SER A 131 1.75 -1.37 4.22
N PHE A 132 2.85 -1.97 3.76
CA PHE A 132 2.86 -2.80 2.56
C PHE A 132 3.12 -4.27 2.90
N ARG A 133 2.46 -5.18 2.16
CA ARG A 133 2.86 -6.59 2.01
C ARG A 133 3.69 -6.72 0.75
N TYR A 134 4.71 -7.55 0.79
CA TYR A 134 5.61 -7.80 -0.33
C TYR A 134 5.64 -9.29 -0.63
N SER A 135 5.33 -9.68 -1.85
CA SER A 135 5.36 -11.09 -2.28
C SER A 135 6.77 -11.69 -2.24
N ASP A 136 7.76 -10.89 -2.62
CA ASP A 136 9.18 -11.28 -2.58
C ASP A 136 9.70 -11.48 -1.13
N ASP A 137 9.24 -10.68 -0.18
CA ASP A 137 9.57 -10.86 1.24
C ASP A 137 8.86 -12.09 1.83
N ASP A 138 7.63 -12.37 1.40
CA ASP A 138 6.85 -13.55 1.82
C ASP A 138 7.51 -14.84 1.31
N ASP A 139 7.95 -14.87 0.05
CA ASP A 139 8.67 -16.00 -0.54
C ASP A 139 10.04 -16.22 0.13
N ALA A 140 10.78 -15.15 0.42
CA ALA A 140 12.05 -15.23 1.14
C ALA A 140 11.86 -15.76 2.58
N ASN A 141 10.81 -15.32 3.27
CA ASN A 141 10.47 -15.80 4.60
C ASN A 141 10.02 -17.26 4.60
N ALA A 142 9.22 -17.69 3.62
CA ALA A 142 8.80 -19.08 3.45
C ALA A 142 10.02 -19.99 3.21
N ASN A 143 10.93 -19.59 2.31
CA ASN A 143 12.15 -20.33 2.03
C ASN A 143 13.09 -20.39 3.27
N ALA A 144 13.21 -19.32 4.04
CA ALA A 144 14.00 -19.30 5.26
C ALA A 144 13.43 -20.25 6.34
N ARG A 145 12.10 -20.28 6.50
CA ARG A 145 11.41 -21.20 7.43
C ARG A 145 11.59 -22.65 7.01
N ALA A 146 11.41 -22.97 5.74
CA ALA A 146 11.60 -24.32 5.18
C ALA A 146 13.06 -24.81 5.40
N LYS A 147 14.05 -23.94 5.18
CA LYS A 147 15.45 -24.25 5.42
C LYS A 147 15.76 -24.50 6.91
N ALA A 148 15.23 -23.65 7.79
CA ALA A 148 15.43 -23.80 9.24
C ALA A 148 14.81 -25.11 9.76
N GLU A 149 13.65 -25.50 9.25
CA GLU A 149 12.98 -26.76 9.59
C GLU A 149 13.78 -27.97 9.11
N ALA A 150 14.26 -27.94 7.86
CA ALA A 150 15.13 -28.99 7.32
C ALA A 150 16.44 -29.15 8.11
N ASP A 151 17.05 -28.05 8.51
CA ASP A 151 18.27 -28.09 9.35
C ASP A 151 17.99 -28.63 10.77
N LYS A 152 16.82 -28.34 11.33
CA LYS A 152 16.38 -28.91 12.61
C LYS A 152 16.22 -30.43 12.52
N LEU A 153 15.52 -30.92 11.51
CA LEU A 153 15.34 -32.36 11.27
C LEU A 153 16.67 -33.10 11.10
N LYS A 154 17.61 -32.52 10.35
CA LYS A 154 18.96 -33.10 10.19
C LYS A 154 19.70 -33.19 11.51
N ARG A 155 19.63 -32.15 12.36
CA ARG A 155 20.27 -32.16 13.70
C ARG A 155 19.65 -33.23 14.61
N GLU A 156 18.31 -33.42 14.55
CA GLU A 156 17.62 -34.46 15.34
C GLU A 156 18.00 -35.86 14.86
N ASP A 157 18.12 -36.10 13.54
CA ASP A 157 18.55 -37.39 12.99
C ASP A 157 20.00 -37.72 13.41
N ILE A 158 20.91 -36.77 13.30
CA ILE A 158 22.29 -36.95 13.77
C ILE A 158 22.35 -37.27 15.27
N LYS A 159 21.58 -36.55 16.08
CA LYS A 159 21.49 -36.78 17.51
C LYS A 159 20.97 -38.20 17.82
N ASN A 160 19.93 -38.61 17.14
CA ASN A 160 19.32 -39.94 17.32
C ASN A 160 20.26 -41.08 16.90
N ARG A 161 21.07 -40.88 15.86
CA ARG A 161 22.09 -41.86 15.43
C ARG A 161 23.22 -41.98 16.46
N LEU A 162 23.66 -40.85 17.00
CA LEU A 162 24.74 -40.85 18.05
C LEU A 162 24.27 -41.48 19.38
N THR A 163 22.98 -41.42 19.70
CA THR A 163 22.40 -42.01 20.92
C THR A 163 22.17 -43.53 20.80
N ARG A 164 22.16 -44.07 19.58
CA ARG A 164 21.91 -45.49 19.28
C ARG A 164 23.23 -46.29 19.05
N ALA A 165 24.35 -45.61 18.96
CA ALA A 165 25.68 -46.19 18.82
C ALA A 165 26.35 -46.34 20.22
#